data_a1f4ce71131cfd9454cc71f1f250fc0c
#
_entry.id   a1f4ce71131cfd9454cc71f1f250fc0c
#
_cell.length_a   1.000
_cell.length_b   1.000
_cell.length_c   1.000
_cell.angle_alpha   90.00
_cell.angle_beta   90.00
_cell.angle_gamma   90.00
#
_symmetry.space_group_name_H-M   'P 1'
#
loop_
_entity.id
_entity.type
_entity.pdbx_description
1 polymer ?
#
loop_
_entity_poly.entity_id
_entity_poly.type
_entity_poly.pdbx_seq_one_letter_code
_entity_poly.pdbx_strand_id
1 'polypeptide(L)'
;RQGEMTATLETNETSPENLAELMVGRKVLLRVDKTPAKPKNPVLEIEDLNMFDDFGVQRLKNVNLSVRAGEILGIAGVAGNGQSELLEVLGGYQKADGIVKVKGSEIDLTTSLNGDGQARRAQGIAHVPEDRQREGLIMDFMAWENSVFGYHREKSNQANRFFMDNNAIRRETEGKMHRFDVRPPNPKLTAKNFSGGNQQKIVLAREIERDPDLLLVGCLL
;
A
#
# COMPACT_ATOMS: atom_id res chain seq x y z
N ARG A 1 -23.38 15.17 12.02
CA ARG A 1 -22.86 14.56 10.78
C ARG A 1 -23.44 15.32 9.59
N GLN A 2 -22.61 15.70 8.63
CA GLN A 2 -23.01 16.53 7.48
C GLN A 2 -23.72 17.84 7.87
N GLY A 3 -23.28 18.45 8.98
CA GLY A 3 -23.87 19.67 9.54
C GLY A 3 -25.05 19.43 10.48
N GLU A 4 -25.49 18.19 10.67
CA GLU A 4 -26.58 17.84 11.58
C GLU A 4 -26.08 17.16 12.85
N MET A 5 -26.72 17.48 13.97
CA MET A 5 -26.52 16.80 15.25
C MET A 5 -27.15 15.41 15.18
N THR A 6 -26.37 14.35 15.41
CA THR A 6 -26.87 12.96 15.33
C THR A 6 -27.50 12.49 16.63
N ALA A 7 -26.93 12.87 17.77
CA ALA A 7 -27.45 12.54 19.09
C ALA A 7 -26.83 13.45 20.17
N THR A 8 -27.51 13.54 21.30
CA THR A 8 -26.97 14.04 22.57
C THR A 8 -27.09 12.92 23.58
N LEU A 9 -26.01 12.55 24.25
CA LEU A 9 -25.95 11.40 25.15
C LEU A 9 -25.30 11.81 26.48
N GLU A 10 -25.74 11.21 27.55
CA GLU A 10 -25.06 11.28 28.83
C GLU A 10 -23.83 10.34 28.78
N THR A 11 -22.70 10.81 29.34
CA THR A 11 -21.40 10.08 29.25
C THR A 11 -21.45 8.70 29.92
N ASN A 12 -22.25 8.56 30.95
CA ASN A 12 -22.44 7.31 31.70
C ASN A 12 -23.41 6.32 31.04
N GLU A 13 -24.13 6.74 30.00
CA GLU A 13 -25.12 5.93 29.27
C GLU A 13 -24.64 5.49 27.88
N THR A 14 -23.38 5.78 27.55
CA THR A 14 -22.85 5.48 26.22
C THR A 14 -21.57 4.63 26.30
N SER A 15 -21.21 4.00 25.18
CA SER A 15 -19.97 3.25 25.01
C SER A 15 -19.15 3.79 23.82
N PRO A 16 -17.83 3.50 23.76
CA PRO A 16 -17.00 3.85 22.61
C PRO A 16 -17.57 3.34 21.28
N GLU A 17 -18.16 2.15 21.28
CA GLU A 17 -18.78 1.52 20.11
C GLU A 17 -20.01 2.32 19.66
N ASN A 18 -20.87 2.72 20.60
CA ASN A 18 -22.06 3.51 20.31
C ASN A 18 -21.69 4.90 19.78
N LEU A 19 -20.68 5.55 20.38
CA LEU A 19 -20.17 6.83 19.87
C LEU A 19 -19.61 6.69 18.47
N ALA A 20 -18.82 5.66 18.18
CA ALA A 20 -18.28 5.40 16.87
C ALA A 20 -19.41 5.15 15.84
N GLU A 21 -20.45 4.41 16.21
CA GLU A 21 -21.62 4.16 15.35
C GLU A 21 -22.35 5.46 15.01
N LEU A 22 -22.59 6.32 15.99
CA LEU A 22 -23.24 7.62 15.78
C LEU A 22 -22.39 8.58 14.92
N MET A 23 -21.08 8.57 15.09
CA MET A 23 -20.15 9.38 14.29
C MET A 23 -20.09 8.92 12.84
N VAL A 24 -20.00 7.62 12.60
CA VAL A 24 -19.82 7.01 11.27
C VAL A 24 -21.17 6.73 10.60
N GLY A 25 -22.23 6.46 11.39
CA GLY A 25 -23.58 6.11 10.92
C GLY A 25 -23.73 4.66 10.50
N ARG A 26 -22.83 3.79 10.95
CA ARG A 26 -22.88 2.32 10.83
C ARG A 26 -22.08 1.70 11.96
N LYS A 27 -22.36 0.45 12.28
CA LYS A 27 -21.53 -0.30 13.24
C LYS A 27 -20.08 -0.30 12.81
N VAL A 28 -19.20 0.06 13.72
CA VAL A 28 -17.75 0.02 13.54
C VAL A 28 -17.22 -1.15 14.37
N LEU A 29 -16.59 -2.10 13.69
CA LEU A 29 -15.89 -3.17 14.39
C LEU A 29 -14.56 -2.60 14.91
N LEU A 30 -14.49 -2.38 16.23
CA LEU A 30 -13.24 -1.96 16.90
C LEU A 30 -12.24 -3.11 17.06
N ARG A 31 -12.70 -4.35 16.86
CA ARG A 31 -11.85 -5.55 16.81
C ARG A 31 -12.21 -6.37 15.59
N VAL A 32 -11.19 -6.86 14.92
CA VAL A 32 -11.36 -7.76 13.78
C VAL A 32 -11.14 -9.19 14.28
N ASP A 33 -12.20 -10.00 14.22
CA ASP A 33 -12.08 -11.43 14.45
C ASP A 33 -11.38 -12.06 13.25
N LYS A 34 -10.20 -12.61 13.48
CA LYS A 34 -9.42 -13.30 12.44
C LYS A 34 -8.98 -14.68 12.94
N THR A 35 -9.00 -15.63 12.04
CA THR A 35 -8.43 -16.94 12.31
C THR A 35 -6.92 -16.82 12.50
N PRO A 36 -6.30 -17.65 13.36
CA PRO A 36 -4.85 -17.69 13.50
C PRO A 36 -4.17 -17.91 12.14
N ALA A 37 -3.11 -17.15 11.90
CA ALA A 37 -2.30 -17.34 10.69
C ALA A 37 -1.69 -18.76 10.67
N LYS A 38 -1.56 -19.31 9.47
CA LYS A 38 -0.85 -20.57 9.22
C LYS A 38 0.36 -20.28 8.32
N PRO A 39 1.47 -19.79 8.88
CA PRO A 39 2.65 -19.44 8.09
C PRO A 39 3.17 -20.66 7.33
N LYS A 40 3.53 -20.43 6.05
CA LYS A 40 4.06 -21.45 5.15
C LYS A 40 5.57 -21.21 4.91
N ASN A 41 6.01 -21.45 3.69
CA ASN A 41 7.40 -21.21 3.28
C ASN A 41 7.76 -19.71 3.33
N PRO A 42 9.03 -19.34 3.54
CA PRO A 42 9.49 -17.97 3.44
C PRO A 42 9.14 -17.36 2.08
N VAL A 43 8.65 -16.12 2.11
CA VAL A 43 8.41 -15.30 0.92
C VAL A 43 9.46 -14.21 0.81
N LEU A 44 9.87 -13.64 1.94
CA LEU A 44 10.96 -12.67 2.02
C LEU A 44 12.03 -13.20 2.97
N GLU A 45 13.26 -13.14 2.55
CA GLU A 45 14.44 -13.44 3.37
C GLU A 45 15.46 -12.33 3.15
N ILE A 46 15.93 -11.74 4.25
CA ILE A 46 16.92 -10.67 4.26
C ILE A 46 18.09 -11.11 5.13
N GLU A 47 19.30 -11.01 4.58
CA GLU A 47 20.56 -11.36 5.25
C GLU A 47 21.53 -10.19 5.14
N ASP A 48 22.02 -9.71 6.30
CA ASP A 48 23.04 -8.68 6.44
C ASP A 48 22.79 -7.40 5.62
N LEU A 49 21.54 -6.94 5.58
CA LEU A 49 21.17 -5.75 4.81
C LEU A 49 21.73 -4.49 5.47
N ASN A 50 22.48 -3.73 4.70
CA ASN A 50 23.10 -2.47 5.09
C ASN A 50 22.75 -1.39 4.07
N MET A 51 22.46 -0.17 4.53
CA MET A 51 22.16 0.97 3.65
C MET A 51 22.76 2.24 4.23
N PHE A 52 23.38 3.03 3.37
CA PHE A 52 23.88 4.36 3.66
C PHE A 52 23.12 5.38 2.82
N ASP A 53 22.75 6.50 3.43
CA ASP A 53 22.14 7.61 2.72
C ASP A 53 23.18 8.40 1.89
N ASP A 54 22.70 9.39 1.12
CA ASP A 54 23.54 10.23 0.26
C ASP A 54 24.59 11.08 1.05
N PHE A 55 24.42 11.20 2.36
CA PHE A 55 25.35 11.85 3.27
C PHE A 55 26.35 10.91 3.90
N GLY A 56 26.29 9.61 3.58
CA GLY A 56 27.14 8.58 4.15
C GLY A 56 26.74 8.13 5.56
N VAL A 57 25.53 8.48 6.01
CA VAL A 57 25.00 8.01 7.29
C VAL A 57 24.39 6.63 7.12
N GLN A 58 24.83 5.68 7.94
CA GLN A 58 24.28 4.32 7.93
C GLN A 58 22.88 4.31 8.52
N ARG A 59 21.88 4.03 7.69
CA ARG A 59 20.44 3.97 8.05
C ARG A 59 19.99 2.56 8.37
N LEU A 60 20.46 1.57 7.62
CA LEU A 60 20.25 0.16 7.93
C LEU A 60 21.58 -0.49 8.29
N LYS A 61 21.57 -1.29 9.34
CA LYS A 61 22.78 -1.94 9.87
C LYS A 61 22.51 -3.40 10.17
N ASN A 62 23.08 -4.30 9.33
CA ASN A 62 23.02 -5.76 9.49
C ASN A 62 21.59 -6.24 9.76
N VAL A 63 20.62 -5.75 8.97
CA VAL A 63 19.21 -6.15 9.12
C VAL A 63 19.05 -7.57 8.62
N ASN A 64 18.52 -8.43 9.49
CA ASN A 64 18.21 -9.83 9.20
C ASN A 64 16.75 -10.07 9.58
N LEU A 65 15.92 -10.51 8.64
CA LEU A 65 14.54 -10.87 8.89
C LEU A 65 14.00 -11.84 7.83
N SER A 66 12.92 -12.53 8.17
CA SER A 66 12.21 -13.40 7.26
C SER A 66 10.70 -13.23 7.46
N VAL A 67 9.95 -13.24 6.35
CA VAL A 67 8.48 -13.22 6.34
C VAL A 67 7.97 -14.42 5.56
N ARG A 68 7.00 -15.13 6.11
CA ARG A 68 6.42 -16.34 5.51
C ARG A 68 5.12 -16.05 4.80
N ALA A 69 4.76 -16.87 3.83
CA ALA A 69 3.46 -16.76 3.19
C ALA A 69 2.32 -16.92 4.21
N GLY A 70 1.36 -15.98 4.17
CA GLY A 70 0.25 -15.90 5.13
C GLY A 70 0.60 -15.27 6.48
N GLU A 71 1.82 -14.71 6.63
CA GLU A 71 2.26 -13.99 7.80
C GLU A 71 2.14 -12.46 7.59
N ILE A 72 1.86 -11.74 8.68
CA ILE A 72 1.96 -10.29 8.75
C ILE A 72 3.05 -9.97 9.77
N LEU A 73 4.16 -9.42 9.28
CA LEU A 73 5.24 -8.92 10.13
C LEU A 73 5.06 -7.41 10.33
N GLY A 74 4.85 -6.99 11.57
CA GLY A 74 4.82 -5.58 11.96
C GLY A 74 6.17 -5.11 12.46
N ILE A 75 6.69 -4.02 11.86
CA ILE A 75 7.93 -3.37 12.30
C ILE A 75 7.55 -2.05 12.95
N ALA A 76 7.82 -1.91 14.24
CA ALA A 76 7.55 -0.71 15.02
C ALA A 76 8.86 -0.08 15.50
N GLY A 77 8.86 1.25 15.57
CA GLY A 77 10.02 2.01 16.06
C GLY A 77 9.75 3.50 16.08
N VAL A 78 10.71 4.25 16.60
CA VAL A 78 10.67 5.72 16.54
C VAL A 78 11.01 6.16 15.12
N ALA A 79 10.29 7.16 14.61
CA ALA A 79 10.52 7.70 13.27
C ALA A 79 12.00 8.07 13.05
N GLY A 80 12.54 7.75 11.87
CA GLY A 80 13.92 8.00 11.50
C GLY A 80 14.92 6.91 11.93
N ASN A 81 14.44 5.74 12.38
CA ASN A 81 15.29 4.61 12.77
C ASN A 81 15.37 3.48 11.71
N GLY A 82 15.19 3.81 10.45
CA GLY A 82 15.44 2.89 9.35
C GLY A 82 14.19 2.19 8.77
N GLN A 83 12.98 2.41 9.32
CA GLN A 83 11.77 1.76 8.85
C GLN A 83 11.40 2.18 7.41
N SER A 84 11.44 3.48 7.14
CA SER A 84 11.18 4.04 5.80
C SER A 84 12.23 3.59 4.81
N GLU A 85 13.50 3.64 5.20
CA GLU A 85 14.63 3.22 4.38
C GLU A 85 14.54 1.72 4.02
N LEU A 86 14.09 0.88 4.96
CA LEU A 86 13.85 -0.54 4.66
C LEU A 86 12.79 -0.73 3.58
N LEU A 87 11.67 0.01 3.68
CA LEU A 87 10.62 -0.04 2.65
C LEU A 87 11.11 0.49 1.30
N GLU A 88 11.90 1.56 1.30
CA GLU A 88 12.49 2.14 0.09
C GLU A 88 13.45 1.16 -0.60
N VAL A 89 14.31 0.47 0.15
CA VAL A 89 15.21 -0.56 -0.40
C VAL A 89 14.42 -1.71 -1.00
N LEU A 90 13.46 -2.25 -0.26
CA LEU A 90 12.63 -3.37 -0.73
C LEU A 90 11.75 -2.95 -1.92
N GLY A 91 11.27 -1.72 -1.94
CA GLY A 91 10.49 -1.12 -3.04
C GLY A 91 11.33 -0.77 -4.27
N GLY A 92 12.68 -0.81 -4.17
CA GLY A 92 13.60 -0.49 -5.26
C GLY A 92 13.87 0.99 -5.46
N TYR A 93 13.65 1.82 -4.44
CA TYR A 93 13.91 3.27 -4.49
C TYR A 93 15.32 3.63 -4.01
N GLN A 94 15.92 2.79 -3.18
CA GLN A 94 17.24 2.99 -2.60
C GLN A 94 18.15 1.77 -2.85
N LYS A 95 19.47 2.04 -2.93
CA LYS A 95 20.49 1.00 -3.01
C LYS A 95 20.81 0.48 -1.62
N ALA A 96 21.26 -0.76 -1.56
CA ALA A 96 21.73 -1.36 -0.33
C ALA A 96 22.77 -2.45 -0.63
N ASP A 97 23.49 -2.85 0.41
CA ASP A 97 24.37 -4.01 0.40
C ASP A 97 23.74 -5.11 1.27
N GLY A 98 23.93 -6.35 0.88
CA GLY A 98 23.35 -7.52 1.55
C GLY A 98 22.60 -8.43 0.58
N ILE A 99 21.88 -9.40 1.11
CA ILE A 99 21.13 -10.36 0.31
C ILE A 99 19.66 -10.22 0.64
N VAL A 100 18.84 -10.02 -0.39
CA VAL A 100 17.38 -10.06 -0.27
C VAL A 100 16.83 -11.05 -1.28
N LYS A 101 16.05 -12.02 -0.81
CA LYS A 101 15.40 -13.03 -1.63
C LYS A 101 13.88 -12.92 -1.52
N VAL A 102 13.20 -12.97 -2.65
CA VAL A 102 11.74 -13.08 -2.72
C VAL A 102 11.40 -14.41 -3.37
N LYS A 103 10.67 -15.28 -2.65
CA LYS A 103 10.37 -16.66 -3.07
C LYS A 103 11.62 -17.44 -3.51
N GLY A 104 12.71 -17.25 -2.78
CA GLY A 104 14.01 -17.89 -3.07
C GLY A 104 14.82 -17.29 -4.22
N SER A 105 14.28 -16.28 -4.93
CA SER A 105 15.01 -15.57 -5.99
C SER A 105 15.62 -14.29 -5.43
N GLU A 106 16.93 -14.13 -5.60
CA GLU A 106 17.63 -12.93 -5.16
C GLU A 106 17.23 -11.72 -6.00
N ILE A 107 17.08 -10.58 -5.34
CA ILE A 107 16.77 -9.31 -6.00
C ILE A 107 18.00 -8.42 -6.05
N ASP A 108 18.17 -7.69 -7.16
CA ASP A 108 19.26 -6.73 -7.32
C ASP A 108 19.03 -5.50 -6.45
N LEU A 109 19.97 -5.22 -5.54
CA LEU A 109 19.96 -4.07 -4.65
C LEU A 109 20.85 -2.92 -5.12
N THR A 110 21.59 -3.11 -6.22
CA THR A 110 22.60 -2.15 -6.70
C THR A 110 22.01 -1.05 -7.57
N THR A 111 20.80 -1.24 -8.10
CA THR A 111 20.15 -0.31 -9.00
C THR A 111 19.05 0.49 -8.28
N SER A 112 19.23 1.83 -8.19
CA SER A 112 18.18 2.74 -7.72
C SER A 112 17.80 3.80 -8.76
N LEU A 113 18.65 4.01 -9.78
CA LEU A 113 18.61 5.21 -10.63
C LEU A 113 17.49 5.28 -11.66
N ASN A 114 16.73 4.21 -11.88
CA ASN A 114 15.57 4.24 -12.80
C ASN A 114 14.34 3.54 -12.21
N GLY A 115 14.21 3.61 -10.89
CA GLY A 115 13.02 3.12 -10.21
C GLY A 115 12.72 1.67 -10.58
N ASP A 116 13.44 0.74 -10.02
CA ASP A 116 13.26 -0.69 -10.28
C ASP A 116 11.89 -1.21 -9.78
N GLY A 117 10.99 -0.27 -9.50
CA GLY A 117 9.61 -0.57 -9.12
C GLY A 117 8.88 -1.42 -10.14
N GLN A 118 9.26 -1.37 -11.43
CA GLN A 118 8.72 -2.30 -12.43
C GLN A 118 9.28 -3.70 -12.23
N ALA A 119 10.57 -3.85 -11.99
CA ALA A 119 11.21 -5.13 -11.70
C ALA A 119 10.68 -5.72 -10.38
N ARG A 120 10.52 -4.90 -9.33
CA ARG A 120 9.91 -5.34 -8.07
C ARG A 120 8.48 -5.85 -8.27
N ARG A 121 7.65 -5.13 -9.02
CA ARG A 121 6.30 -5.59 -9.38
C ARG A 121 6.31 -6.89 -10.18
N ALA A 122 7.24 -7.04 -11.12
CA ALA A 122 7.41 -8.28 -11.87
C ALA A 122 7.82 -9.48 -11.00
N GLN A 123 8.46 -9.21 -9.85
CA GLN A 123 8.82 -10.20 -8.83
C GLN A 123 7.69 -10.46 -7.81
N GLY A 124 6.49 -9.90 -8.05
CA GLY A 124 5.35 -10.08 -7.15
C GLY A 124 5.36 -9.19 -5.91
N ILE A 125 6.18 -8.13 -5.88
CA ILE A 125 6.22 -7.17 -4.78
C ILE A 125 5.28 -6.01 -5.09
N ALA A 126 4.32 -5.74 -4.20
CA ALA A 126 3.49 -4.54 -4.22
C ALA A 126 3.87 -3.61 -3.07
N HIS A 127 3.72 -2.31 -3.26
CA HIS A 127 4.13 -1.31 -2.30
C HIS A 127 3.06 -0.24 -2.09
N VAL A 128 2.61 -0.10 -0.85
CA VAL A 128 1.78 0.99 -0.36
C VAL A 128 2.69 1.95 0.41
N PRO A 129 3.07 3.11 -0.16
CA PRO A 129 4.05 4.00 0.44
C PRO A 129 3.49 4.74 1.66
N GLU A 130 4.38 5.29 2.49
CA GLU A 130 4.03 6.13 3.64
C GLU A 130 3.34 7.42 3.20
N ASP A 131 3.92 8.14 2.25
CA ASP A 131 3.32 9.34 1.66
C ASP A 131 2.62 9.01 0.34
N ARG A 132 1.32 8.73 0.44
CA ARG A 132 0.48 8.43 -0.72
C ARG A 132 0.40 9.57 -1.74
N GLN A 133 0.53 10.83 -1.31
CA GLN A 133 0.40 11.98 -2.20
C GLN A 133 1.68 12.23 -3.00
N ARG A 134 2.82 11.94 -2.40
CA ARG A 134 4.13 12.11 -3.03
C ARG A 134 4.52 10.90 -3.88
N GLU A 135 4.22 9.69 -3.41
CA GLU A 135 4.77 8.45 -3.95
C GLU A 135 3.69 7.49 -4.47
N GLY A 136 2.48 7.57 -3.92
CA GLY A 136 1.41 6.63 -4.22
C GLY A 136 0.47 7.05 -5.35
N LEU A 137 0.27 8.36 -5.55
CA LEU A 137 -0.71 8.93 -6.48
C LEU A 137 -0.13 10.08 -7.27
N ILE A 138 -0.65 10.28 -8.48
CA ILE A 138 -0.49 11.54 -9.22
C ILE A 138 -1.77 12.34 -8.99
N MET A 139 -1.67 13.41 -8.20
CA MET A 139 -2.82 14.15 -7.66
C MET A 139 -3.73 14.75 -8.73
N ASP A 140 -3.20 15.14 -9.88
CA ASP A 140 -3.94 15.68 -11.01
C ASP A 140 -4.53 14.61 -11.94
N PHE A 141 -4.14 13.35 -11.77
CA PHE A 141 -4.71 12.23 -12.53
C PHE A 141 -6.06 11.83 -11.93
N MET A 142 -6.92 11.31 -12.81
CA MET A 142 -8.19 10.71 -12.40
C MET A 142 -7.97 9.41 -11.62
N ALA A 143 -8.97 9.00 -10.85
CA ALA A 143 -8.86 7.77 -10.07
C ALA A 143 -8.61 6.53 -10.94
N TRP A 144 -9.20 6.45 -12.14
CA TRP A 144 -8.95 5.36 -13.07
C TRP A 144 -7.51 5.33 -13.61
N GLU A 145 -6.89 6.48 -13.84
CA GLU A 145 -5.49 6.58 -14.26
C GLU A 145 -4.56 6.14 -13.12
N ASN A 146 -4.86 6.60 -11.90
CA ASN A 146 -4.14 6.17 -10.71
C ASN A 146 -4.31 4.67 -10.40
N SER A 147 -5.44 4.07 -10.76
CA SER A 147 -5.70 2.64 -10.51
C SER A 147 -4.83 1.69 -11.34
N VAL A 148 -4.26 2.18 -12.43
CA VAL A 148 -3.33 1.44 -13.31
C VAL A 148 -1.92 2.02 -13.30
N PHE A 149 -1.65 3.01 -12.46
CA PHE A 149 -0.33 3.61 -12.34
C PHE A 149 0.72 2.58 -11.92
N GLY A 150 1.76 2.43 -12.75
CA GLY A 150 2.76 1.37 -12.60
C GLY A 150 2.40 0.03 -13.27
N TYR A 151 1.12 -0.19 -13.63
CA TYR A 151 0.60 -1.42 -14.23
C TYR A 151 -0.02 -1.22 -15.61
N HIS A 152 0.12 -0.04 -16.19
CA HIS A 152 -0.50 0.33 -17.47
C HIS A 152 -0.05 -0.54 -18.67
N ARG A 153 1.10 -1.23 -18.54
CA ARG A 153 1.64 -2.13 -19.58
C ARG A 153 1.13 -3.57 -19.48
N GLU A 154 0.35 -3.90 -18.47
CA GLU A 154 -0.26 -5.22 -18.34
C GLU A 154 -1.29 -5.45 -19.44
N LYS A 155 -1.36 -6.68 -19.95
CA LYS A 155 -2.27 -7.05 -21.04
C LYS A 155 -3.73 -6.77 -20.73
N SER A 156 -4.14 -6.91 -19.47
CA SER A 156 -5.48 -6.61 -18.99
C SER A 156 -5.89 -5.14 -19.17
N ASN A 157 -4.91 -4.24 -19.20
CA ASN A 157 -5.13 -2.80 -19.35
C ASN A 157 -5.01 -2.31 -20.81
N GLN A 158 -4.72 -3.20 -21.75
CA GLN A 158 -4.45 -2.85 -23.14
C GLN A 158 -5.59 -3.28 -24.07
N ALA A 159 -6.07 -2.34 -24.92
CA ALA A 159 -6.92 -2.66 -26.05
C ALA A 159 -6.13 -3.32 -27.19
N ASN A 160 -4.86 -2.91 -27.37
CA ASN A 160 -3.89 -3.48 -28.29
C ASN A 160 -2.47 -3.11 -27.84
N ARG A 161 -1.46 -3.50 -28.65
CA ARG A 161 -0.03 -3.27 -28.31
C ARG A 161 0.33 -1.80 -28.02
N PHE A 162 -0.44 -0.85 -28.53
CA PHE A 162 -0.11 0.59 -28.47
C PHE A 162 -1.07 1.41 -27.62
N PHE A 163 -2.27 0.92 -27.32
CA PHE A 163 -3.31 1.69 -26.66
C PHE A 163 -3.90 0.93 -25.47
N MET A 164 -4.20 1.69 -24.41
CA MET A 164 -4.95 1.18 -23.24
C MET A 164 -6.45 1.12 -23.55
N ASP A 165 -7.15 0.15 -22.96
CA ASP A 165 -8.60 0.12 -22.95
C ASP A 165 -9.16 0.97 -21.81
N ASN A 166 -9.26 2.27 -22.05
CA ASN A 166 -9.74 3.22 -21.05
C ASN A 166 -11.16 2.90 -20.55
N ASN A 167 -12.01 2.27 -21.36
CA ASN A 167 -13.37 1.93 -20.93
C ASN A 167 -13.38 0.71 -20.01
N ALA A 168 -12.57 -0.31 -20.33
CA ALA A 168 -12.40 -1.45 -19.44
C ALA A 168 -11.78 -1.03 -18.10
N ILE A 169 -10.71 -0.23 -18.13
CA ILE A 169 -10.04 0.28 -16.93
C ILE A 169 -11.02 1.07 -16.05
N ARG A 170 -11.83 1.94 -16.61
CA ARG A 170 -12.82 2.72 -15.85
C ARG A 170 -13.86 1.83 -15.17
N ARG A 171 -14.39 0.82 -15.87
CA ARG A 171 -15.33 -0.13 -15.27
C ARG A 171 -14.71 -0.94 -14.15
N GLU A 172 -13.49 -1.42 -14.37
CA GLU A 172 -12.74 -2.15 -13.34
C GLU A 172 -12.44 -1.28 -12.12
N THR A 173 -12.02 -0.02 -12.35
CA THR A 173 -11.77 0.95 -11.27
C THR A 173 -13.03 1.22 -10.46
N GLU A 174 -14.17 1.40 -11.09
CA GLU A 174 -15.46 1.58 -10.39
C GLU A 174 -15.79 0.37 -9.51
N GLY A 175 -15.57 -0.84 -10.02
CA GLY A 175 -15.70 -2.07 -9.22
C GLY A 175 -14.76 -2.10 -8.02
N LYS A 176 -13.48 -1.73 -8.19
CA LYS A 176 -12.51 -1.60 -7.09
C LYS A 176 -12.96 -0.57 -6.06
N MET A 177 -13.44 0.60 -6.53
CA MET A 177 -13.92 1.65 -5.64
C MET A 177 -15.08 1.18 -4.76
N HIS A 178 -15.99 0.38 -5.29
CA HIS A 178 -17.07 -0.21 -4.50
C HIS A 178 -16.54 -1.23 -3.48
N ARG A 179 -15.66 -2.15 -3.88
CA ARG A 179 -15.11 -3.17 -2.97
C ARG A 179 -14.31 -2.57 -1.81
N PHE A 180 -13.58 -1.49 -2.06
CA PHE A 180 -12.77 -0.79 -1.06
C PHE A 180 -13.49 0.39 -0.40
N ASP A 181 -14.79 0.57 -0.64
CA ASP A 181 -15.60 1.66 -0.07
C ASP A 181 -14.95 3.04 -0.30
N VAL A 182 -14.47 3.30 -1.53
CA VAL A 182 -13.98 4.63 -1.95
C VAL A 182 -15.18 5.51 -2.25
N ARG A 183 -15.22 6.70 -1.67
CA ARG A 183 -16.36 7.61 -1.80
C ARG A 183 -15.93 9.01 -2.26
N PRO A 184 -16.62 9.59 -3.27
CA PRO A 184 -17.64 8.95 -4.11
C PRO A 184 -17.03 7.92 -5.08
N PRO A 185 -17.76 6.86 -5.48
CA PRO A 185 -17.23 5.84 -6.39
C PRO A 185 -17.26 6.32 -7.84
N ASN A 186 -16.58 7.40 -8.13
CA ASN A 186 -16.50 8.00 -9.45
C ASN A 186 -15.06 7.95 -9.98
N PRO A 187 -14.76 7.05 -10.95
CA PRO A 187 -13.41 6.88 -11.48
C PRO A 187 -12.89 8.09 -12.27
N LYS A 188 -13.77 9.01 -12.67
CA LYS A 188 -13.41 10.22 -13.45
C LYS A 188 -13.00 11.41 -12.58
N LEU A 189 -13.15 11.33 -11.26
CA LEU A 189 -12.67 12.38 -10.38
C LEU A 189 -11.14 12.33 -10.25
N THR A 190 -10.50 13.48 -10.20
CA THR A 190 -9.06 13.58 -9.94
C THR A 190 -8.74 13.20 -8.50
N ALA A 191 -7.55 12.64 -8.28
CA ALA A 191 -7.13 12.16 -6.96
C ALA A 191 -7.22 13.23 -5.88
N LYS A 192 -6.92 14.49 -6.20
CA LYS A 192 -7.02 15.63 -5.27
C LYS A 192 -8.43 15.91 -4.74
N ASN A 193 -9.47 15.45 -5.42
CA ASN A 193 -10.85 15.64 -5.01
C ASN A 193 -11.35 14.57 -4.02
N PHE A 194 -10.53 13.59 -3.69
CA PHE A 194 -10.84 12.60 -2.67
C PHE A 194 -10.24 13.00 -1.32
N SER A 195 -10.95 12.66 -0.24
CA SER A 195 -10.38 12.78 1.10
C SER A 195 -9.15 11.88 1.26
N GLY A 196 -8.25 12.21 2.21
CA GLY A 196 -7.04 11.43 2.46
C GLY A 196 -7.30 9.94 2.65
N GLY A 197 -8.35 9.57 3.38
CA GLY A 197 -8.72 8.15 3.56
C GLY A 197 -9.19 7.48 2.26
N ASN A 198 -9.88 8.20 1.38
CA ASN A 198 -10.27 7.66 0.07
C ASN A 198 -9.08 7.57 -0.89
N GLN A 199 -8.15 8.52 -0.84
CA GLN A 199 -6.87 8.43 -1.56
C GLN A 199 -6.09 7.17 -1.16
N GLN A 200 -6.00 6.90 0.15
CA GLN A 200 -5.36 5.68 0.67
C GLN A 200 -6.04 4.41 0.14
N LYS A 201 -7.38 4.38 0.14
CA LYS A 201 -8.14 3.24 -0.38
C LYS A 201 -7.92 3.01 -1.88
N ILE A 202 -7.69 4.05 -2.68
CA ILE A 202 -7.36 3.92 -4.10
C ILE A 202 -6.00 3.22 -4.26
N VAL A 203 -4.99 3.62 -3.48
CA VAL A 203 -3.67 2.97 -3.49
C VAL A 203 -3.78 1.52 -3.04
N LEU A 204 -4.45 1.27 -1.90
CA LEU A 204 -4.67 -0.09 -1.39
C LEU A 204 -5.39 -0.98 -2.41
N ALA A 205 -6.45 -0.48 -3.04
CA ALA A 205 -7.19 -1.23 -4.05
C ALA A 205 -6.31 -1.59 -5.25
N ARG A 206 -5.44 -0.67 -5.69
CA ARG A 206 -4.50 -0.92 -6.78
C ARG A 206 -3.52 -2.03 -6.45
N GLU A 207 -2.93 -1.97 -5.27
CA GLU A 207 -1.84 -2.89 -4.89
C GLU A 207 -2.36 -4.26 -4.43
N ILE A 208 -3.43 -4.31 -3.62
CA ILE A 208 -3.96 -5.58 -3.07
C ILE A 208 -4.62 -6.43 -4.15
N GLU A 209 -5.36 -5.84 -5.09
CA GLU A 209 -6.08 -6.61 -6.11
C GLU A 209 -5.18 -7.24 -7.18
N ARG A 210 -3.89 -6.99 -7.12
CA ARG A 210 -2.88 -7.67 -7.95
C ARG A 210 -2.47 -9.02 -7.38
N ASP A 211 -2.98 -9.39 -6.21
CA ASP A 211 -2.63 -10.62 -5.50
C ASP A 211 -1.11 -10.80 -5.37
N PRO A 212 -0.42 -9.80 -4.79
CA PRO A 212 1.03 -9.83 -4.71
C PRO A 212 1.52 -10.95 -3.80
N ASP A 213 2.69 -11.49 -4.11
CA ASP A 213 3.37 -12.46 -3.24
C ASP A 213 3.86 -11.81 -1.94
N LEU A 214 4.32 -10.56 -2.02
CA LEU A 214 4.75 -9.73 -0.89
C LEU A 214 4.12 -8.34 -0.99
N LEU A 215 3.41 -7.92 0.05
CA LEU A 215 2.88 -6.58 0.18
C LEU A 215 3.67 -5.79 1.22
N LEU A 216 4.34 -4.75 0.79
CA LEU A 216 5.01 -3.76 1.64
C LEU A 216 4.02 -2.65 1.97
N VAL A 217 3.88 -2.31 3.24
CA VAL A 217 2.91 -1.28 3.66
C VAL A 217 3.61 -0.29 4.58
N GLY A 218 3.74 0.95 4.13
CA GLY A 218 4.13 2.07 4.96
C GLY A 218 3.02 2.47 5.94
N CYS A 219 3.29 3.39 6.84
CA CYS A 219 2.37 3.78 7.90
C CYS A 219 0.98 4.14 7.36
N LEU A 220 -0.04 3.49 7.89
CA LEU A 220 -1.45 3.67 7.52
C LEU A 220 -2.21 4.58 8.51
N LEU A 221 -1.50 5.17 9.48
CA LEU A 221 -2.08 5.98 10.57
C LEU A 221 -2.28 7.44 10.18
#